data_7012ceeb420848342eac43ba2524832e
#
_entry.id   7012ceeb420848342eac43ba2524832e
#
_cell.length_a   1.000
_cell.length_b   1.000
_cell.length_c   1.000
_cell.angle_alpha   90.00
_cell.angle_beta   90.00
_cell.angle_gamma   90.00
#
_symmetry.space_group_name_H-M   'P 1'
#
loop_
_entity.id
_entity.type
_entity.pdbx_description
1 polymer ?
#
loop_
_entity_poly.entity_id
_entity_poly.type
_entity_poly.pdbx_seq_one_letter_code
_entity_poly.pdbx_strand_id
1 'polypeptide(L)'
;MAKDINSIFFDITPEIEELALKCETNNTIDKELYTKYEVKRGLRDLNGKGVLAGLTNISDVCATKIVDGVSVPCAGNLYYRGYNIKDLVSGFLEAKHFGFEEIAYLLLFGELPNQKELENFKDMIADRRMLPPNFVRDVIMKAPSRDMMNSITRSILQLYSYDDKADDTSIPNVLRQSLNLISQFPMLMVYSYLAYNYRMGEDLYIYAPKKELSMAENILMMLREDRQYTELEAKILDMALVLHMDHGGGNNSTFTTHVVTSSGTDTYSTMSAAMASLKGPKHGGANIKVTQMFADMKEKVSDWTDEDEVHQYLEDLLDKKAFDQKGLIYGMGHAIYSVSDPRAEIFKQFVEQLAKEKGREEEYALYAMVERMAPQVIGEKRKIYKGVNANVDFYSGLVYSMLDLPASLYTPIFAAARIVGWSAHRLEELKNVDKIIRPAYKPLSPYREYVKMEDR
;
A
#
# COMPACT_ATOMS: atom_id res chain seq x y z
N MET A 1 -9.77 -16.64 44.12
CA MET A 1 -8.58 -16.19 43.43
C MET A 1 -9.04 -15.13 42.39
N ALA A 2 -8.56 -13.90 42.49
CA ALA A 2 -8.79 -12.92 41.43
C ALA A 2 -8.09 -13.44 40.18
N LYS A 3 -8.85 -13.67 39.08
CA LYS A 3 -8.27 -13.99 37.79
C LYS A 3 -7.35 -12.82 37.41
N ASP A 4 -6.12 -13.12 36.99
CA ASP A 4 -5.22 -12.08 36.48
C ASP A 4 -5.93 -11.38 35.28
N ILE A 5 -6.14 -10.08 35.43
CA ILE A 5 -6.84 -9.28 34.40
C ILE A 5 -6.16 -9.45 33.03
N ASN A 6 -4.84 -9.63 32.99
CA ASN A 6 -4.10 -9.87 31.76
C ASN A 6 -4.50 -11.18 31.08
N SER A 7 -4.72 -12.27 31.85
CA SER A 7 -5.12 -13.55 31.27
C SER A 7 -6.50 -13.51 30.63
N ILE A 8 -7.43 -12.74 31.19
CA ILE A 8 -8.80 -12.59 30.62
C ILE A 8 -8.78 -11.92 29.24
N PHE A 9 -7.86 -10.98 29.02
CA PHE A 9 -7.82 -10.18 27.78
C PHE A 9 -6.91 -10.75 26.69
N PHE A 10 -5.93 -11.57 27.03
CA PHE A 10 -4.89 -11.97 26.08
C PHE A 10 -4.77 -13.48 25.86
N ASP A 11 -5.27 -14.31 26.80
CA ASP A 11 -5.16 -15.75 26.69
C ASP A 11 -6.38 -16.37 26.00
N ILE A 12 -6.14 -17.37 25.17
CA ILE A 12 -7.20 -18.21 24.62
C ILE A 12 -7.51 -19.25 25.68
N THR A 13 -8.70 -19.17 26.29
CA THR A 13 -9.14 -20.12 27.31
C THR A 13 -9.81 -21.35 26.68
N PRO A 14 -9.91 -22.49 27.39
CA PRO A 14 -10.64 -23.67 26.88
C PRO A 14 -12.07 -23.38 26.46
N GLU A 15 -12.76 -22.49 27.16
CA GLU A 15 -14.12 -22.07 26.81
C GLU A 15 -14.14 -21.29 25.48
N ILE A 16 -13.12 -20.46 25.22
CA ILE A 16 -12.97 -19.75 23.92
C ILE A 16 -12.68 -20.75 22.81
N GLU A 17 -11.84 -21.77 23.05
CA GLU A 17 -11.57 -22.83 22.07
C GLU A 17 -12.84 -23.61 21.71
N GLU A 18 -13.65 -24.02 22.71
CA GLU A 18 -14.93 -24.71 22.49
C GLU A 18 -15.89 -23.84 21.65
N LEU A 19 -16.03 -22.55 22.00
CA LEU A 19 -16.88 -21.63 21.26
C LEU A 19 -16.36 -21.35 19.83
N ALA A 20 -15.03 -21.30 19.66
CA ALA A 20 -14.39 -21.13 18.35
C ALA A 20 -14.72 -22.31 17.42
N LEU A 21 -14.71 -23.54 17.92
CA LEU A 21 -15.13 -24.72 17.14
C LEU A 21 -16.58 -24.63 16.67
N LYS A 22 -17.49 -24.13 17.52
CA LYS A 22 -18.89 -23.86 17.11
C LYS A 22 -18.96 -22.79 16.02
N CYS A 23 -18.13 -21.72 16.11
CA CYS A 23 -18.04 -20.70 15.07
C CYS A 23 -17.57 -21.29 13.74
N GLU A 24 -16.49 -22.08 13.74
CA GLU A 24 -15.94 -22.71 12.54
C GLU A 24 -16.96 -23.63 11.86
N THR A 25 -17.61 -24.49 12.63
CA THR A 25 -18.58 -25.46 12.14
C THR A 25 -19.80 -24.76 11.50
N ASN A 26 -20.37 -23.77 12.20
CA ASN A 26 -21.61 -23.12 11.75
C ASN A 26 -21.38 -22.06 10.64
N ASN A 27 -20.15 -21.60 10.44
CA ASN A 27 -19.82 -20.59 9.42
C ASN A 27 -19.16 -21.19 8.17
N THR A 28 -19.02 -22.51 8.09
CA THR A 28 -18.47 -23.16 6.90
C THR A 28 -19.46 -23.09 5.74
N ILE A 29 -19.02 -22.56 4.61
CA ILE A 29 -19.79 -22.48 3.36
C ILE A 29 -19.18 -23.45 2.35
N ASP A 30 -20.02 -24.34 1.81
CA ASP A 30 -19.61 -25.26 0.75
C ASP A 30 -19.16 -24.46 -0.48
N LYS A 31 -17.97 -24.78 -0.97
CA LYS A 31 -17.36 -24.11 -2.12
C LYS A 31 -18.15 -24.25 -3.41
N GLU A 32 -18.91 -25.32 -3.58
CA GLU A 32 -19.76 -25.55 -4.75
C GLU A 32 -20.89 -24.54 -4.85
N LEU A 33 -21.38 -24.01 -3.71
CA LEU A 33 -22.43 -23.00 -3.67
C LEU A 33 -22.01 -21.68 -4.33
N TYR A 34 -20.73 -21.33 -4.29
CA TYR A 34 -20.24 -20.14 -4.99
C TYR A 34 -20.42 -20.25 -6.50
N THR A 35 -20.16 -21.42 -7.06
CA THR A 35 -20.39 -21.72 -8.49
C THR A 35 -21.87 -21.80 -8.78
N LYS A 36 -22.64 -22.53 -7.95
CA LYS A 36 -24.09 -22.70 -8.10
C LYS A 36 -24.85 -21.36 -8.15
N TYR A 37 -24.44 -20.40 -7.33
CA TYR A 37 -25.09 -19.08 -7.26
C TYR A 37 -24.34 -18.01 -8.05
N GLU A 38 -23.35 -18.37 -8.87
CA GLU A 38 -22.56 -17.47 -9.70
C GLU A 38 -21.95 -16.29 -8.90
N VAL A 39 -21.51 -16.57 -7.66
CA VAL A 39 -20.97 -15.54 -6.77
C VAL A 39 -19.67 -14.99 -7.29
N LYS A 40 -19.59 -13.68 -7.49
CA LYS A 40 -18.39 -12.96 -7.94
C LYS A 40 -17.41 -12.79 -6.79
N ARG A 41 -16.72 -13.88 -6.41
CA ARG A 41 -15.77 -13.88 -5.28
C ARG A 41 -14.66 -12.86 -5.47
N GLY A 42 -14.45 -12.01 -4.47
CA GLY A 42 -13.50 -10.89 -4.58
C GLY A 42 -13.87 -9.89 -5.66
N LEU A 43 -15.16 -9.76 -6.01
CA LEU A 43 -15.68 -8.92 -7.10
C LEU A 43 -15.00 -9.23 -8.45
N ARG A 44 -14.81 -10.53 -8.74
CA ARG A 44 -14.27 -11.02 -10.01
C ARG A 44 -15.18 -12.07 -10.62
N ASP A 45 -15.30 -12.02 -11.93
CA ASP A 45 -15.94 -13.06 -12.73
C ASP A 45 -15.11 -14.36 -12.72
N LEU A 46 -15.71 -15.46 -13.15
CA LEU A 46 -15.06 -16.78 -13.22
C LEU A 46 -13.82 -16.77 -14.14
N ASN A 47 -13.78 -15.89 -15.14
CA ASN A 47 -12.63 -15.68 -16.02
C ASN A 47 -11.54 -14.78 -15.40
N GLY A 48 -11.72 -14.33 -14.14
CA GLY A 48 -10.81 -13.46 -13.41
C GLY A 48 -10.94 -11.96 -13.72
N LYS A 49 -11.84 -11.54 -14.62
CA LYS A 49 -12.10 -10.12 -14.89
C LYS A 49 -12.79 -9.47 -13.70
N GLY A 50 -12.36 -8.26 -13.32
CA GLY A 50 -13.01 -7.47 -12.26
C GLY A 50 -14.44 -7.09 -12.64
N VAL A 51 -15.34 -7.11 -11.65
CA VAL A 51 -16.69 -6.54 -11.79
C VAL A 51 -16.57 -5.03 -11.93
N LEU A 52 -17.23 -4.45 -12.92
CA LEU A 52 -17.30 -3.00 -13.06
C LEU A 52 -18.20 -2.44 -11.94
N ALA A 53 -17.58 -1.88 -10.91
CA ALA A 53 -18.27 -1.39 -9.71
C ALA A 53 -18.46 0.13 -9.69
N GLY A 54 -17.75 0.88 -10.53
CA GLY A 54 -17.83 2.34 -10.57
C GLY A 54 -17.09 2.92 -11.78
N LEU A 55 -17.13 4.25 -11.88
CA LEU A 55 -16.41 5.04 -12.88
C LEU A 55 -15.44 5.97 -12.16
N THR A 56 -14.30 6.26 -12.78
CA THR A 56 -13.31 7.20 -12.23
C THR A 56 -12.57 7.95 -13.32
N ASN A 57 -12.26 9.22 -13.06
CA ASN A 57 -11.35 10.03 -13.87
C ASN A 57 -9.94 10.12 -13.26
N ILE A 58 -9.68 9.46 -12.11
CA ILE A 58 -8.43 9.63 -11.37
C ILE A 58 -7.29 8.86 -12.00
N SER A 59 -7.50 7.58 -12.27
CA SER A 59 -6.46 6.74 -12.86
C SER A 59 -7.02 5.57 -13.64
N ASP A 60 -6.21 5.06 -14.57
CA ASP A 60 -6.49 3.83 -15.33
C ASP A 60 -5.30 2.87 -15.27
N VAL A 61 -5.61 1.60 -15.06
CA VAL A 61 -4.64 0.49 -14.98
C VAL A 61 -4.94 -0.47 -16.12
N CYS A 62 -4.18 -0.38 -17.18
CA CYS A 62 -4.41 -1.10 -18.44
C CYS A 62 -3.31 -2.16 -18.67
N ALA A 63 -3.72 -3.38 -19.01
CA ALA A 63 -2.83 -4.48 -19.37
C ALA A 63 -3.35 -5.30 -20.57
N THR A 64 -4.38 -4.79 -21.23
CA THR A 64 -4.96 -5.40 -22.43
C THR A 64 -5.24 -4.35 -23.48
N LYS A 65 -5.16 -4.74 -24.74
CA LYS A 65 -5.57 -3.92 -25.88
C LYS A 65 -6.55 -4.69 -26.75
N ILE A 66 -7.38 -3.97 -27.50
CA ILE A 66 -8.28 -4.60 -28.49
C ILE A 66 -7.54 -4.72 -29.81
N VAL A 67 -7.46 -5.95 -30.32
CA VAL A 67 -6.93 -6.27 -31.65
C VAL A 67 -8.00 -7.09 -32.37
N ASP A 68 -8.50 -6.61 -33.48
CA ASP A 68 -9.56 -7.24 -34.28
C ASP A 68 -10.81 -7.62 -33.45
N GLY A 69 -11.19 -6.75 -32.51
CA GLY A 69 -12.34 -6.96 -31.61
C GLY A 69 -12.09 -7.94 -30.45
N VAL A 70 -10.87 -8.48 -30.31
CA VAL A 70 -10.49 -9.41 -29.24
C VAL A 70 -9.56 -8.70 -28.27
N SER A 71 -9.82 -8.86 -26.96
CA SER A 71 -8.93 -8.36 -25.91
C SER A 71 -7.70 -9.26 -25.78
N VAL A 72 -6.52 -8.70 -26.04
CA VAL A 72 -5.23 -9.39 -25.94
C VAL A 72 -4.36 -8.74 -24.87
N PRO A 73 -3.53 -9.51 -24.12
CA PRO A 73 -2.57 -8.95 -23.19
C PRO A 73 -1.58 -8.00 -23.90
N CYS A 74 -1.22 -6.92 -23.21
CA CYS A 74 -0.16 -6.00 -23.64
C CYS A 74 0.72 -5.60 -22.46
N ALA A 75 1.80 -4.86 -22.73
CA ALA A 75 2.61 -4.23 -21.67
C ALA A 75 1.71 -3.37 -20.78
N GLY A 76 1.94 -3.46 -19.46
CA GLY A 76 1.16 -2.71 -18.51
C GLY A 76 1.32 -1.21 -18.67
N ASN A 77 0.24 -0.47 -18.51
CA ASN A 77 0.23 0.97 -18.47
C ASN A 77 -0.53 1.44 -17.23
N LEU A 78 -0.05 2.52 -16.65
CA LEU A 78 -0.70 3.25 -15.58
C LEU A 78 -0.86 4.69 -16.04
N TYR A 79 -2.07 5.19 -15.95
CA TYR A 79 -2.39 6.57 -16.33
C TYR A 79 -2.91 7.31 -15.09
N TYR A 80 -2.41 8.50 -14.85
CA TYR A 80 -2.94 9.45 -13.87
C TYR A 80 -3.62 10.58 -14.62
N ARG A 81 -4.93 10.74 -14.45
CA ARG A 81 -5.74 11.73 -15.17
C ARG A 81 -5.52 11.71 -16.70
N GLY A 82 -5.26 10.52 -17.26
CA GLY A 82 -5.01 10.33 -18.69
C GLY A 82 -3.54 10.46 -19.11
N TYR A 83 -2.64 10.91 -18.26
CA TYR A 83 -1.20 10.98 -18.55
C TYR A 83 -0.52 9.66 -18.18
N ASN A 84 0.32 9.15 -19.09
CA ASN A 84 1.08 7.93 -18.82
C ASN A 84 2.12 8.18 -17.72
N ILE A 85 2.22 7.26 -16.75
CA ILE A 85 3.16 7.39 -15.62
C ILE A 85 4.61 7.52 -16.08
N LYS A 86 5.00 6.87 -17.18
CA LYS A 86 6.35 6.97 -17.72
C LYS A 86 6.65 8.38 -18.23
N ASP A 87 5.68 9.00 -18.90
CA ASP A 87 5.82 10.36 -19.42
C ASP A 87 5.87 11.39 -18.28
N LEU A 88 5.04 11.18 -17.25
CA LEU A 88 5.07 12.01 -16.04
C LEU A 88 6.42 11.94 -15.34
N VAL A 89 6.96 10.73 -15.14
CA VAL A 89 8.28 10.55 -14.51
C VAL A 89 9.38 11.17 -15.36
N SER A 90 9.39 10.95 -16.67
CA SER A 90 10.37 11.58 -17.56
C SER A 90 10.27 13.10 -17.51
N GLY A 91 9.04 13.64 -17.49
CA GLY A 91 8.77 15.08 -17.48
C GLY A 91 9.40 15.80 -16.29
N PHE A 92 9.13 15.37 -15.06
CA PHE A 92 9.70 16.04 -13.88
C PHE A 92 11.21 15.80 -13.71
N LEU A 93 11.72 14.65 -14.18
CA LEU A 93 13.18 14.39 -14.18
C LEU A 93 13.91 15.28 -15.16
N GLU A 94 13.40 15.47 -16.38
CA GLU A 94 13.97 16.39 -17.38
C GLU A 94 13.89 17.85 -16.92
N ALA A 95 12.78 18.22 -16.27
CA ALA A 95 12.60 19.55 -15.68
C ALA A 95 13.42 19.76 -14.38
N LYS A 96 14.09 18.71 -13.88
CA LYS A 96 14.97 18.72 -12.70
C LYS A 96 14.29 19.19 -11.42
N HIS A 97 13.03 18.82 -11.21
CA HIS A 97 12.34 19.06 -9.95
C HIS A 97 11.77 17.76 -9.35
N PHE A 98 11.33 17.81 -8.10
CA PHE A 98 10.64 16.70 -7.43
C PHE A 98 9.21 16.58 -7.94
N GLY A 99 8.78 15.34 -8.22
CA GLY A 99 7.50 15.08 -8.86
C GLY A 99 6.31 14.96 -7.89
N PHE A 100 6.54 14.73 -6.60
CA PHE A 100 5.44 14.44 -5.66
C PHE A 100 4.37 15.52 -5.65
N GLU A 101 4.73 16.78 -5.46
CA GLU A 101 3.78 17.88 -5.37
C GLU A 101 3.07 18.13 -6.70
N GLU A 102 3.77 18.01 -7.84
CA GLU A 102 3.19 18.17 -9.18
C GLU A 102 2.13 17.09 -9.45
N ILE A 103 2.47 15.83 -9.17
CA ILE A 103 1.55 14.71 -9.44
C ILE A 103 0.41 14.66 -8.42
N ALA A 104 0.65 15.08 -7.17
CA ALA A 104 -0.42 15.28 -6.20
C ALA A 104 -1.43 16.35 -6.67
N TYR A 105 -0.93 17.46 -7.24
CA TYR A 105 -1.78 18.48 -7.84
C TYR A 105 -2.61 17.89 -8.99
N LEU A 106 -1.96 17.17 -9.93
CA LEU A 106 -2.64 16.52 -11.04
C LEU A 106 -3.77 15.59 -10.58
N LEU A 107 -3.50 14.70 -9.63
CA LEU A 107 -4.50 13.75 -9.14
C LEU A 107 -5.68 14.45 -8.45
N LEU A 108 -5.42 15.48 -7.64
CA LEU A 108 -6.45 16.19 -6.90
C LEU A 108 -7.30 17.09 -7.80
N PHE A 109 -6.70 17.82 -8.75
CA PHE A 109 -7.36 18.88 -9.51
C PHE A 109 -7.63 18.52 -10.99
N GLY A 110 -7.00 17.47 -11.52
CA GLY A 110 -7.32 16.92 -12.86
C GLY A 110 -6.48 17.46 -14.01
N GLU A 111 -5.58 18.41 -13.76
CA GLU A 111 -4.71 19.03 -14.75
C GLU A 111 -3.30 19.25 -14.18
N LEU A 112 -2.29 19.30 -15.06
CA LEU A 112 -0.92 19.62 -14.65
C LEU A 112 -0.83 21.11 -14.29
N PRO A 113 -0.15 21.45 -13.16
CA PRO A 113 0.03 22.84 -12.76
C PRO A 113 1.00 23.56 -13.68
N ASN A 114 0.76 24.83 -13.95
CA ASN A 114 1.83 25.71 -14.43
C ASN A 114 2.81 26.05 -13.29
N GLN A 115 3.93 26.71 -13.61
CA GLN A 115 4.98 27.03 -12.65
C GLN A 115 4.45 27.75 -11.40
N LYS A 116 3.59 28.75 -11.59
CA LYS A 116 3.04 29.54 -10.48
C LYS A 116 2.06 28.72 -9.63
N GLU A 117 1.25 27.89 -10.25
CA GLU A 117 0.33 27.00 -9.55
C GLU A 117 1.09 25.95 -8.74
N LEU A 118 2.18 25.39 -9.30
CA LEU A 118 3.02 24.44 -8.58
C LEU A 118 3.70 25.08 -7.37
N GLU A 119 4.25 26.29 -7.52
CA GLU A 119 4.87 27.02 -6.41
C GLU A 119 3.85 27.32 -5.31
N ASN A 120 2.68 27.85 -5.66
CA ASN A 120 1.60 28.10 -4.70
C ASN A 120 1.16 26.84 -3.98
N PHE A 121 1.10 25.71 -4.69
CA PHE A 121 0.69 24.43 -4.11
C PHE A 121 1.77 23.89 -3.16
N LYS A 122 3.04 23.99 -3.53
CA LYS A 122 4.18 23.64 -2.65
C LYS A 122 4.14 24.46 -1.35
N ASP A 123 3.93 25.75 -1.44
CA ASP A 123 3.78 26.62 -0.26
C ASP A 123 2.58 26.20 0.60
N MET A 124 1.45 25.90 -0.04
CA MET A 124 0.24 25.46 0.65
C MET A 124 0.45 24.15 1.42
N ILE A 125 1.14 23.17 0.84
CA ILE A 125 1.50 21.91 1.48
C ILE A 125 2.51 22.14 2.60
N ALA A 126 3.53 22.98 2.36
CA ALA A 126 4.55 23.30 3.34
C ALA A 126 4.00 23.99 4.60
N ASP A 127 3.08 24.91 4.44
CA ASP A 127 2.42 25.62 5.55
C ASP A 127 1.55 24.72 6.43
N ARG A 128 1.13 23.55 5.91
CA ARG A 128 0.33 22.55 6.63
C ARG A 128 1.16 21.43 7.27
N ARG A 129 2.49 21.47 7.15
CA ARG A 129 3.40 20.51 7.79
C ARG A 129 3.53 20.79 9.28
N MET A 130 2.42 20.69 9.99
CA MET A 130 2.35 20.83 11.44
C MET A 130 1.27 19.93 12.03
N LEU A 131 1.49 19.45 13.25
CA LEU A 131 0.51 18.70 14.02
C LEU A 131 -0.12 19.62 15.09
N PRO A 132 -1.33 19.30 15.59
CA PRO A 132 -1.93 20.06 16.68
C PRO A 132 -1.00 20.15 17.91
N PRO A 133 -1.13 21.21 18.73
CA PRO A 133 -0.34 21.36 19.95
C PRO A 133 -0.39 20.12 20.84
N ASN A 134 0.77 19.66 21.31
CA ASN A 134 0.96 18.48 22.16
C ASN A 134 0.59 17.12 21.53
N PHE A 135 0.15 17.08 20.27
CA PHE A 135 -0.30 15.85 19.60
C PHE A 135 0.77 14.74 19.63
N VAL A 136 2.04 15.08 19.38
CA VAL A 136 3.14 14.12 19.42
C VAL A 136 3.25 13.47 20.80
N ARG A 137 3.24 14.28 21.87
CA ARG A 137 3.33 13.78 23.27
C ARG A 137 2.10 12.95 23.67
N ASP A 138 0.90 13.49 23.41
CA ASP A 138 -0.34 12.97 23.99
C ASP A 138 -0.97 11.84 23.18
N VAL A 139 -0.64 11.75 21.88
CA VAL A 139 -1.18 10.74 20.97
C VAL A 139 -0.09 9.75 20.52
N ILE A 140 0.98 10.24 19.89
CA ILE A 140 1.99 9.38 19.26
C ILE A 140 2.85 8.69 20.33
N MET A 141 3.42 9.44 21.26
CA MET A 141 4.35 8.92 22.26
C MET A 141 3.69 8.17 23.40
N LYS A 142 2.41 8.41 23.68
CA LYS A 142 1.72 7.83 24.83
C LYS A 142 1.53 6.31 24.72
N ALA A 143 1.30 5.80 23.52
CA ALA A 143 1.09 4.37 23.27
C ALA A 143 1.76 3.93 21.95
N PRO A 144 3.10 3.95 21.84
CA PRO A 144 3.79 3.51 20.65
C PRO A 144 3.50 2.03 20.37
N SER A 145 3.32 1.68 19.11
CA SER A 145 3.07 0.31 18.66
C SER A 145 4.25 -0.19 17.81
N ARG A 146 4.58 -1.48 17.92
CA ARG A 146 5.50 -2.13 16.98
C ARG A 146 5.02 -2.09 15.53
N ASP A 147 3.73 -1.90 15.31
CA ASP A 147 3.10 -1.79 14.00
C ASP A 147 2.86 -0.32 13.68
N MET A 148 3.68 0.21 12.78
CA MET A 148 3.63 1.62 12.37
C MET A 148 2.31 1.96 11.69
N MET A 149 1.76 1.08 10.87
CA MET A 149 0.45 1.28 10.24
C MET A 149 -0.67 1.45 11.28
N ASN A 150 -0.62 0.68 12.38
CA ASN A 150 -1.55 0.85 13.51
C ASN A 150 -1.37 2.22 14.19
N SER A 151 -0.13 2.62 14.49
CA SER A 151 0.14 3.91 15.11
C SER A 151 -0.36 5.07 14.27
N ILE A 152 -0.08 5.06 12.97
CA ILE A 152 -0.50 6.11 12.03
C ILE A 152 -2.03 6.13 11.89
N THR A 153 -2.67 4.98 11.74
CA THR A 153 -4.13 4.87 11.63
C THR A 153 -4.85 5.48 12.84
N ARG A 154 -4.37 5.15 14.06
CA ARG A 154 -4.91 5.74 15.30
C ARG A 154 -4.69 7.25 15.35
N SER A 155 -3.52 7.72 14.90
CA SER A 155 -3.19 9.14 14.86
C SER A 155 -4.10 9.89 13.87
N ILE A 156 -4.35 9.34 12.69
CA ILE A 156 -5.29 9.92 11.73
C ILE A 156 -6.70 10.01 12.34
N LEU A 157 -7.18 8.93 12.95
CA LEU A 157 -8.51 8.93 13.56
C LEU A 157 -8.60 9.92 14.73
N GLN A 158 -7.52 10.08 15.51
CA GLN A 158 -7.49 11.04 16.61
C GLN A 158 -7.48 12.50 16.16
N LEU A 159 -6.98 12.81 14.94
CA LEU A 159 -7.02 14.17 14.38
C LEU A 159 -8.46 14.69 14.21
N TYR A 160 -9.45 13.79 14.10
CA TYR A 160 -10.87 14.13 14.14
C TYR A 160 -11.22 15.03 15.34
N SER A 161 -10.70 14.68 16.53
CA SER A 161 -10.99 15.41 17.78
C SER A 161 -10.35 16.81 17.86
N TYR A 162 -9.51 17.17 16.90
CA TYR A 162 -8.86 18.47 16.79
C TYR A 162 -9.42 19.32 15.64
N ASP A 163 -10.45 18.83 14.95
CA ASP A 163 -11.09 19.54 13.83
C ASP A 163 -12.56 19.81 14.12
N ASP A 164 -12.88 21.06 14.47
CA ASP A 164 -14.26 21.49 14.78
C ASP A 164 -15.25 21.29 13.60
N LYS A 165 -14.71 21.06 12.38
CA LYS A 165 -15.49 20.79 11.16
C LYS A 165 -15.26 19.36 10.65
N ALA A 166 -14.96 18.42 11.54
CA ALA A 166 -14.64 17.05 11.15
C ALA A 166 -15.75 16.40 10.31
N ASP A 167 -17.01 16.61 10.67
CA ASP A 167 -18.20 16.01 10.03
C ASP A 167 -18.71 16.77 8.78
N ASP A 168 -18.13 17.92 8.45
CA ASP A 168 -18.50 18.67 7.25
C ASP A 168 -17.91 17.97 5.99
N THR A 169 -18.77 17.30 5.22
CA THR A 169 -18.41 16.59 4.00
C THR A 169 -18.47 17.44 2.73
N SER A 170 -18.62 18.77 2.85
CA SER A 170 -18.52 19.67 1.71
C SER A 170 -17.16 19.57 1.02
N ILE A 171 -17.15 19.67 -0.32
CA ILE A 171 -15.91 19.56 -1.12
C ILE A 171 -14.79 20.49 -0.62
N PRO A 172 -15.03 21.78 -0.31
CA PRO A 172 -13.97 22.64 0.22
C PRO A 172 -13.39 22.15 1.55
N ASN A 173 -14.24 21.63 2.45
CA ASN A 173 -13.76 21.15 3.75
C ASN A 173 -13.02 19.81 3.63
N VAL A 174 -13.52 18.88 2.83
CA VAL A 174 -12.84 17.61 2.56
C VAL A 174 -11.50 17.82 1.86
N LEU A 175 -11.40 18.77 0.92
CA LEU A 175 -10.14 19.17 0.31
C LEU A 175 -9.17 19.72 1.35
N ARG A 176 -9.62 20.63 2.24
CA ARG A 176 -8.81 21.15 3.35
C ARG A 176 -8.26 20.02 4.23
N GLN A 177 -9.12 19.08 4.64
CA GLN A 177 -8.75 17.93 5.47
C GLN A 177 -7.74 17.02 4.74
N SER A 178 -7.97 16.77 3.46
CA SER A 178 -7.07 15.96 2.62
C SER A 178 -5.68 16.60 2.50
N LEU A 179 -5.60 17.90 2.22
CA LEU A 179 -4.34 18.64 2.15
C LEU A 179 -3.59 18.61 3.49
N ASN A 180 -4.30 18.75 4.61
CA ASN A 180 -3.71 18.63 5.94
C ASN A 180 -3.13 17.24 6.16
N LEU A 181 -3.89 16.17 5.87
CA LEU A 181 -3.42 14.79 6.05
C LEU A 181 -2.23 14.46 5.15
N ILE A 182 -2.24 14.87 3.87
CA ILE A 182 -1.10 14.70 2.94
C ILE A 182 0.15 15.37 3.52
N SER A 183 0.02 16.60 4.01
CA SER A 183 1.14 17.38 4.57
C SER A 183 1.65 16.84 5.90
N GLN A 184 0.78 16.28 6.73
CA GLN A 184 1.08 15.77 8.07
C GLN A 184 1.61 14.33 8.06
N PHE A 185 1.36 13.58 7.00
CA PHE A 185 1.64 12.15 6.96
C PHE A 185 3.11 11.80 7.25
N PRO A 186 4.11 12.50 6.71
CA PRO A 186 5.51 12.25 7.05
C PRO A 186 5.80 12.33 8.55
N MET A 187 5.23 13.33 9.23
CA MET A 187 5.38 13.48 10.68
C MET A 187 4.71 12.33 11.44
N LEU A 188 3.47 11.96 11.06
CA LEU A 188 2.76 10.84 11.67
C LEU A 188 3.57 9.55 11.54
N MET A 189 4.19 9.33 10.37
CA MET A 189 4.98 8.15 10.07
C MET A 189 6.30 8.13 10.84
N VAL A 190 7.11 9.16 10.67
CA VAL A 190 8.46 9.23 11.25
C VAL A 190 8.39 9.30 12.78
N TYR A 191 7.51 10.14 13.33
CA TYR A 191 7.41 10.27 14.78
C TYR A 191 6.84 9.01 15.44
N SER A 192 5.96 8.26 14.77
CA SER A 192 5.51 6.96 15.27
C SER A 192 6.65 5.95 15.37
N TYR A 193 7.55 5.94 14.38
CA TYR A 193 8.73 5.09 14.37
C TYR A 193 9.71 5.49 15.49
N LEU A 194 10.05 6.76 15.58
CA LEU A 194 10.97 7.27 16.62
C LEU A 194 10.40 7.08 18.03
N ALA A 195 9.10 7.27 18.24
CA ALA A 195 8.45 7.02 19.53
C ALA A 195 8.50 5.53 19.93
N TYR A 196 8.37 4.62 18.97
CA TYR A 196 8.51 3.18 19.25
C TYR A 196 9.95 2.82 19.59
N ASN A 197 10.94 3.31 18.83
CA ASN A 197 12.35 3.07 19.11
C ASN A 197 12.78 3.63 20.48
N TYR A 198 12.33 4.83 20.82
CA TYR A 198 12.54 5.39 22.16
C TYR A 198 11.98 4.50 23.26
N ARG A 199 10.78 3.95 23.08
CA ARG A 199 10.22 2.96 24.03
C ARG A 199 11.06 1.69 24.13
N MET A 200 11.77 1.31 23.04
CA MET A 200 12.67 0.15 23.03
C MET A 200 14.07 0.44 23.60
N GLY A 201 14.33 1.68 24.01
CA GLY A 201 15.57 2.10 24.66
C GLY A 201 16.57 2.83 23.77
N GLU A 202 16.17 3.20 22.53
CA GLU A 202 16.98 4.05 21.67
C GLU A 202 16.83 5.54 22.04
N ASP A 203 17.76 6.37 21.59
CA ASP A 203 17.71 7.82 21.82
C ASP A 203 16.54 8.46 21.05
N LEU A 204 15.92 9.46 21.67
CA LEU A 204 14.83 10.21 21.03
C LEU A 204 15.36 11.48 20.39
N TYR A 205 15.21 11.57 19.10
CA TYR A 205 15.34 12.83 18.36
C TYR A 205 14.06 13.10 17.56
N ILE A 206 13.62 14.34 17.53
CA ILE A 206 12.43 14.76 16.76
C ILE A 206 12.79 16.03 16.00
N TYR A 207 12.83 15.94 14.69
CA TYR A 207 13.10 17.06 13.80
C TYR A 207 11.82 17.56 13.16
N ALA A 208 11.57 18.86 13.25
CA ALA A 208 10.46 19.48 12.53
C ALA A 208 10.74 19.47 11.01
N PRO A 209 9.72 19.28 10.19
CA PRO A 209 9.85 19.40 8.74
C PRO A 209 10.22 20.82 8.36
N LYS A 210 10.93 20.98 7.25
CA LYS A 210 11.34 22.25 6.69
C LYS A 210 10.47 22.61 5.50
N LYS A 211 10.11 23.89 5.37
CA LYS A 211 9.23 24.38 4.30
C LYS A 211 9.88 24.29 2.92
N GLU A 212 11.17 24.58 2.85
CA GLU A 212 11.97 24.60 1.62
C GLU A 212 12.24 23.22 1.03
N LEU A 213 12.04 22.14 1.80
CA LEU A 213 12.31 20.78 1.36
C LEU A 213 11.06 20.12 0.76
N SER A 214 11.24 19.27 -0.25
CA SER A 214 10.22 18.42 -0.82
C SER A 214 9.67 17.40 0.20
N MET A 215 8.63 16.65 -0.18
CA MET A 215 8.08 15.56 0.63
C MET A 215 9.16 14.50 0.94
N ALA A 216 9.88 14.03 -0.08
CA ALA A 216 10.90 13.01 0.06
C ALA A 216 12.09 13.45 0.93
N GLU A 217 12.58 14.65 0.69
CA GLU A 217 13.67 15.24 1.50
C GLU A 217 13.30 15.37 2.97
N ASN A 218 12.08 15.83 3.26
CA ASN A 218 11.60 15.91 4.65
C ASN A 218 11.52 14.55 5.32
N ILE A 219 11.07 13.50 4.62
CA ILE A 219 11.04 12.14 5.16
C ILE A 219 12.46 11.69 5.53
N LEU A 220 13.43 11.82 4.62
CA LEU A 220 14.81 11.41 4.88
C LEU A 220 15.45 12.23 6.00
N MET A 221 15.30 13.55 5.94
CA MET A 221 15.85 14.48 6.94
C MET A 221 15.31 14.23 8.35
N MET A 222 14.00 14.00 8.48
CA MET A 222 13.39 13.76 9.79
C MET A 222 13.71 12.37 10.36
N LEU A 223 13.92 11.38 9.48
CA LEU A 223 14.16 9.99 9.88
C LEU A 223 15.60 9.74 10.34
N ARG A 224 16.58 10.48 9.79
CA ARG A 224 18.00 10.27 10.06
C ARG A 224 18.50 11.18 11.19
N GLU A 225 19.23 10.62 12.13
CA GLU A 225 19.78 11.35 13.28
C GLU A 225 20.72 12.48 12.84
N ASP A 226 21.56 12.23 11.83
CA ASP A 226 22.49 13.21 11.25
C ASP A 226 21.82 14.17 10.25
N ARG A 227 20.56 13.92 9.86
CA ARG A 227 19.76 14.66 8.88
C ARG A 227 20.36 14.69 7.48
N GLN A 228 21.32 13.81 7.17
CA GLN A 228 22.01 13.79 5.90
C GLN A 228 21.35 12.83 4.91
N TYR A 229 21.33 13.22 3.65
CA TYR A 229 20.89 12.40 2.52
C TYR A 229 21.54 12.94 1.24
N THR A 230 21.66 12.08 0.21
CA THR A 230 22.13 12.51 -1.10
C THR A 230 20.96 12.99 -1.97
N GLU A 231 21.27 13.80 -2.99
CA GLU A 231 20.27 14.23 -3.97
C GLU A 231 19.65 13.03 -4.69
N LEU A 232 20.45 11.99 -4.98
CA LEU A 232 19.97 10.77 -5.61
C LEU A 232 18.99 10.02 -4.72
N GLU A 233 19.28 9.87 -3.43
CA GLU A 233 18.35 9.25 -2.47
C GLU A 233 17.01 9.97 -2.42
N ALA A 234 17.01 11.30 -2.36
CA ALA A 234 15.80 12.10 -2.33
C ALA A 234 14.98 11.96 -3.63
N LYS A 235 15.64 12.00 -4.79
CA LYS A 235 14.97 11.80 -6.10
C LYS A 235 14.35 10.41 -6.24
N ILE A 236 15.05 9.38 -5.78
CA ILE A 236 14.55 8.00 -5.86
C ILE A 236 13.37 7.80 -4.91
N LEU A 237 13.42 8.35 -3.69
CA LEU A 237 12.29 8.29 -2.78
C LEU A 237 11.09 9.07 -3.33
N ASP A 238 11.30 10.25 -3.91
CA ASP A 238 10.24 11.05 -4.52
C ASP A 238 9.56 10.30 -5.68
N MET A 239 10.36 9.71 -6.58
CA MET A 239 9.84 8.85 -7.65
C MET A 239 9.06 7.66 -7.08
N ALA A 240 9.55 7.02 -6.02
CA ALA A 240 8.84 5.93 -5.36
C ALA A 240 7.48 6.39 -4.83
N LEU A 241 7.41 7.57 -4.22
CA LEU A 241 6.14 8.15 -3.77
C LEU A 241 5.19 8.37 -4.96
N VAL A 242 5.67 8.96 -6.07
CA VAL A 242 4.85 9.17 -7.28
C VAL A 242 4.27 7.84 -7.81
N LEU A 243 5.08 6.78 -7.89
CA LEU A 243 4.65 5.47 -8.39
C LEU A 243 3.61 4.77 -7.49
N HIS A 244 3.52 5.17 -6.24
CA HIS A 244 2.58 4.61 -5.27
C HIS A 244 1.31 5.43 -5.05
N MET A 245 1.20 6.65 -5.60
CA MET A 245 0.08 7.57 -5.32
C MET A 245 -1.27 6.99 -5.63
N ASP A 246 -1.43 6.26 -6.75
CA ASP A 246 -2.69 5.61 -7.09
C ASP A 246 -2.49 4.35 -7.93
N HIS A 247 -3.52 3.49 -7.97
CA HIS A 247 -3.52 2.26 -8.77
C HIS A 247 -4.95 1.78 -9.08
N GLY A 248 -5.80 2.69 -9.47
CA GLY A 248 -7.17 2.42 -9.89
C GLY A 248 -8.19 2.35 -8.75
N GLY A 249 -9.42 2.71 -9.06
CA GLY A 249 -10.55 2.72 -8.12
C GLY A 249 -10.92 1.35 -7.55
N GLY A 250 -10.58 0.27 -8.25
CA GLY A 250 -10.79 -1.12 -7.81
C GLY A 250 -9.70 -1.70 -6.89
N ASN A 251 -8.65 -0.95 -6.60
CA ASN A 251 -7.65 -1.30 -5.60
C ASN A 251 -8.30 -1.43 -4.23
N ASN A 252 -7.92 -2.42 -3.41
CA ASN A 252 -8.66 -2.76 -2.19
C ASN A 252 -8.82 -1.57 -1.22
N SER A 253 -7.76 -0.80 -0.97
CA SER A 253 -7.85 0.38 -0.09
C SER A 253 -8.59 1.55 -0.73
N THR A 254 -8.47 1.75 -2.04
CA THR A 254 -9.22 2.76 -2.79
C THR A 254 -10.70 2.39 -2.86
N PHE A 255 -11.03 1.12 -3.11
CA PHE A 255 -12.42 0.66 -3.07
C PHE A 255 -13.03 0.79 -1.66
N THR A 256 -12.24 0.53 -0.61
CA THR A 256 -12.64 0.80 0.78
C THR A 256 -12.94 2.30 0.97
N THR A 257 -12.14 3.19 0.39
CA THR A 257 -12.40 4.64 0.41
C THR A 257 -13.75 4.96 -0.23
N HIS A 258 -14.07 4.40 -1.39
CA HIS A 258 -15.38 4.56 -2.04
C HIS A 258 -16.52 4.04 -1.15
N VAL A 259 -16.41 2.80 -0.65
CA VAL A 259 -17.45 2.18 0.20
C VAL A 259 -17.73 3.03 1.43
N VAL A 260 -16.69 3.45 2.14
CA VAL A 260 -16.84 4.22 3.39
C VAL A 260 -17.32 5.65 3.10
N THR A 261 -16.82 6.29 2.04
CA THR A 261 -17.29 7.61 1.61
C THR A 261 -18.78 7.59 1.26
N SER A 262 -19.26 6.54 0.57
CA SER A 262 -20.67 6.42 0.17
C SER A 262 -21.64 6.34 1.35
N SER A 263 -21.16 6.05 2.56
CA SER A 263 -21.96 6.11 3.78
C SER A 263 -22.16 7.51 4.34
N GLY A 264 -21.45 8.52 3.81
CA GLY A 264 -21.50 9.91 4.26
C GLY A 264 -20.65 10.23 5.49
N THR A 265 -19.71 9.35 5.88
CA THR A 265 -18.85 9.58 7.05
C THR A 265 -17.73 10.60 6.79
N ASP A 266 -17.06 11.02 7.86
CA ASP A 266 -15.99 12.01 7.86
C ASP A 266 -14.71 11.53 7.13
N THR A 267 -13.78 12.44 6.86
CA THR A 267 -12.53 12.19 6.16
C THR A 267 -11.57 11.34 6.99
N TYR A 268 -11.46 11.56 8.28
CA TYR A 268 -10.52 10.85 9.15
C TYR A 268 -10.88 9.38 9.28
N SER A 269 -12.17 9.08 9.47
CA SER A 269 -12.71 7.71 9.47
C SER A 269 -12.48 7.01 8.13
N THR A 270 -12.73 7.70 7.02
CA THR A 270 -12.51 7.15 5.66
C THR A 270 -11.04 6.81 5.43
N MET A 271 -10.12 7.72 5.74
CA MET A 271 -8.68 7.48 5.55
C MET A 271 -8.16 6.39 6.51
N SER A 272 -8.68 6.33 7.74
CA SER A 272 -8.36 5.26 8.67
C SER A 272 -8.82 3.88 8.17
N ALA A 273 -9.98 3.79 7.53
CA ALA A 273 -10.45 2.55 6.90
C ALA A 273 -9.57 2.14 5.70
N ALA A 274 -9.16 3.09 4.86
CA ALA A 274 -8.23 2.84 3.76
C ALA A 274 -6.85 2.36 4.28
N MET A 275 -6.33 2.98 5.35
CA MET A 275 -5.12 2.54 6.05
C MET A 275 -5.22 1.11 6.57
N ALA A 276 -6.35 0.76 7.22
CA ALA A 276 -6.60 -0.58 7.72
C ALA A 276 -6.65 -1.62 6.59
N SER A 277 -7.22 -1.27 5.43
CA SER A 277 -7.21 -2.09 4.23
C SER A 277 -5.78 -2.29 3.70
N LEU A 278 -4.99 -1.21 3.57
CA LEU A 278 -3.63 -1.27 3.05
C LEU A 278 -2.70 -2.06 3.98
N LYS A 279 -2.89 -1.99 5.30
CA LYS A 279 -2.11 -2.73 6.29
C LYS A 279 -2.15 -4.25 6.08
N GLY A 280 -3.20 -4.78 5.49
CA GLY A 280 -3.39 -6.23 5.30
C GLY A 280 -2.24 -6.88 4.52
N PRO A 281 -1.73 -8.05 4.95
CA PRO A 281 -0.57 -8.70 4.34
C PRO A 281 -0.79 -9.15 2.89
N LYS A 282 -2.04 -9.22 2.44
CA LYS A 282 -2.40 -9.53 1.05
C LYS A 282 -2.49 -8.28 0.16
N HIS A 283 -2.31 -7.08 0.73
CA HIS A 283 -2.36 -5.82 0.01
C HIS A 283 -1.04 -5.06 0.13
N GLY A 284 -0.79 -4.31 1.19
CA GLY A 284 0.44 -3.51 1.33
C GLY A 284 1.64 -4.26 1.91
N GLY A 285 1.49 -5.53 2.31
CA GLY A 285 2.56 -6.31 2.91
C GLY A 285 3.45 -7.11 1.93
N ALA A 286 3.20 -7.02 0.63
CA ALA A 286 3.91 -7.84 -0.35
C ALA A 286 5.42 -7.48 -0.45
N ASN A 287 5.73 -6.20 -0.41
CA ASN A 287 7.10 -5.66 -0.43
C ASN A 287 7.96 -6.22 0.74
N ILE A 288 7.43 -6.26 1.97
CA ILE A 288 8.13 -6.85 3.13
C ILE A 288 8.41 -8.34 2.88
N LYS A 289 7.47 -9.07 2.27
CA LYS A 289 7.65 -10.49 1.94
C LYS A 289 8.73 -10.70 0.89
N VAL A 290 8.84 -9.83 -0.11
CA VAL A 290 9.95 -9.87 -1.08
C VAL A 290 11.28 -9.70 -0.35
N THR A 291 11.42 -8.68 0.47
CA THR A 291 12.67 -8.42 1.22
C THR A 291 13.05 -9.59 2.12
N GLN A 292 12.08 -10.17 2.83
CA GLN A 292 12.31 -11.35 3.68
C GLN A 292 12.71 -12.60 2.87
N MET A 293 12.10 -12.83 1.71
CA MET A 293 12.44 -13.92 0.80
C MET A 293 13.88 -13.78 0.29
N PHE A 294 14.28 -12.57 -0.13
CA PHE A 294 15.66 -12.35 -0.55
C PHE A 294 16.67 -12.45 0.60
N ALA A 295 16.29 -12.08 1.83
CA ALA A 295 17.14 -12.31 3.00
C ALA A 295 17.37 -13.82 3.24
N ASP A 296 16.30 -14.64 3.20
CA ASP A 296 16.40 -16.10 3.31
C ASP A 296 17.22 -16.72 2.14
N MET A 297 17.03 -16.20 0.91
CA MET A 297 17.82 -16.63 -0.26
C MET A 297 19.31 -16.36 -0.06
N LYS A 298 19.67 -15.14 0.39
CA LYS A 298 21.08 -14.76 0.60
C LYS A 298 21.78 -15.58 1.68
N GLU A 299 21.06 -16.15 2.63
CA GLU A 299 21.58 -17.05 3.64
C GLU A 299 21.76 -18.48 3.13
N LYS A 300 20.95 -18.92 2.17
CA LYS A 300 20.88 -20.32 1.71
C LYS A 300 21.62 -20.60 0.41
N VAL A 301 21.73 -19.61 -0.46
CA VAL A 301 22.50 -19.68 -1.72
C VAL A 301 23.93 -19.26 -1.42
N SER A 302 24.88 -20.16 -1.71
CA SER A 302 26.29 -19.97 -1.36
C SER A 302 26.98 -18.99 -2.33
N ASP A 303 26.64 -19.07 -3.60
CA ASP A 303 27.14 -18.19 -4.66
C ASP A 303 25.99 -17.53 -5.40
N TRP A 304 25.80 -16.22 -5.17
CA TRP A 304 24.71 -15.45 -5.78
C TRP A 304 24.89 -15.23 -7.29
N THR A 305 26.04 -15.61 -7.85
CA THR A 305 26.33 -15.56 -9.29
C THR A 305 26.07 -16.90 -9.98
N ASP A 306 25.88 -17.99 -9.22
CA ASP A 306 25.55 -19.31 -9.73
C ASP A 306 24.07 -19.44 -10.06
N GLU A 307 23.76 -19.47 -11.36
CA GLU A 307 22.39 -19.58 -11.85
C GLU A 307 21.71 -20.89 -11.42
N ASP A 308 22.44 -21.98 -11.29
CA ASP A 308 21.88 -23.29 -10.92
C ASP A 308 21.47 -23.30 -9.44
N GLU A 309 22.30 -22.73 -8.54
CA GLU A 309 21.94 -22.59 -7.13
C GLU A 309 20.71 -21.70 -6.95
N VAL A 310 20.67 -20.54 -7.62
CA VAL A 310 19.51 -19.64 -7.56
C VAL A 310 18.27 -20.30 -8.14
N HIS A 311 18.40 -21.03 -9.26
CA HIS A 311 17.29 -21.78 -9.86
C HIS A 311 16.72 -22.81 -8.88
N GLN A 312 17.59 -23.61 -8.26
CA GLN A 312 17.17 -24.62 -7.28
C GLN A 312 16.43 -24.00 -6.10
N TYR A 313 16.90 -22.85 -5.58
CA TYR A 313 16.20 -22.15 -4.50
C TYR A 313 14.80 -21.68 -4.94
N LEU A 314 14.64 -21.17 -6.17
CA LEU A 314 13.33 -20.77 -6.71
C LEU A 314 12.36 -21.96 -6.84
N GLU A 315 12.89 -23.15 -7.23
CA GLU A 315 12.10 -24.38 -7.23
C GLU A 315 11.67 -24.78 -5.82
N ASP A 316 12.57 -24.71 -4.83
CA ASP A 316 12.29 -25.04 -3.43
C ASP A 316 11.24 -24.10 -2.82
N LEU A 317 11.22 -22.82 -3.21
CA LEU A 317 10.13 -21.90 -2.86
C LEU A 317 8.77 -22.42 -3.37
N LEU A 318 8.69 -22.79 -4.64
CA LEU A 318 7.45 -23.29 -5.26
C LEU A 318 7.01 -24.64 -4.71
N ASP A 319 7.96 -25.49 -4.35
CA ASP A 319 7.75 -26.81 -3.74
C ASP A 319 7.43 -26.74 -2.25
N LYS A 320 7.36 -25.53 -1.66
CA LYS A 320 7.11 -25.27 -0.24
C LYS A 320 8.18 -25.82 0.70
N LYS A 321 9.45 -25.84 0.26
CA LYS A 321 10.59 -26.31 1.02
C LYS A 321 11.44 -25.18 1.60
N ALA A 322 11.34 -23.98 1.04
CA ALA A 322 12.11 -22.81 1.44
C ALA A 322 11.24 -21.67 1.97
N PHE A 323 11.86 -20.73 2.68
CA PHE A 323 11.29 -19.53 3.25
C PHE A 323 10.04 -19.84 4.11
N ASP A 324 8.87 -19.26 3.79
CA ASP A 324 7.64 -19.39 4.55
C ASP A 324 6.73 -20.56 4.11
N GLN A 325 7.21 -21.40 3.23
CA GLN A 325 6.54 -22.62 2.74
C GLN A 325 5.15 -22.39 2.12
N LYS A 326 4.88 -21.17 1.64
CA LYS A 326 3.60 -20.84 0.96
C LYS A 326 3.61 -21.25 -0.52
N GLY A 327 4.76 -21.59 -1.07
CA GLY A 327 4.91 -21.93 -2.47
C GLY A 327 4.80 -20.72 -3.39
N LEU A 328 5.31 -19.58 -3.01
CA LEU A 328 5.24 -18.33 -3.76
C LEU A 328 6.62 -17.73 -3.94
N ILE A 329 6.90 -17.22 -5.14
CA ILE A 329 8.00 -16.30 -5.38
C ILE A 329 7.38 -14.90 -5.26
N TYR A 330 7.62 -14.24 -4.13
CA TYR A 330 7.03 -12.94 -3.83
C TYR A 330 7.57 -11.86 -4.77
N GLY A 331 6.73 -10.87 -5.10
CA GLY A 331 7.06 -9.84 -6.08
C GLY A 331 6.87 -10.26 -7.54
N MET A 332 6.54 -11.54 -7.79
CA MET A 332 6.28 -12.06 -9.13
C MET A 332 4.77 -12.24 -9.36
N GLY A 333 4.29 -11.68 -10.48
CA GLY A 333 2.88 -11.69 -10.87
C GLY A 333 2.08 -10.52 -10.29
N HIS A 334 0.99 -10.18 -10.97
CA HIS A 334 0.09 -9.10 -10.60
C HIS A 334 -1.35 -9.44 -10.98
N ALA A 335 -2.32 -8.88 -10.27
CA ALA A 335 -3.75 -9.14 -10.50
C ALA A 335 -4.22 -8.66 -11.88
N ILE A 336 -3.58 -7.65 -12.45
CA ILE A 336 -3.91 -7.03 -13.74
C ILE A 336 -2.79 -7.22 -14.75
N TYR A 337 -1.55 -6.84 -14.40
CA TYR A 337 -0.40 -6.89 -15.30
C TYR A 337 0.09 -8.31 -15.53
N SER A 338 0.06 -8.77 -16.78
CA SER A 338 0.55 -10.10 -17.17
C SER A 338 1.83 -10.05 -18.02
N VAL A 339 2.13 -8.91 -18.64
CA VAL A 339 3.31 -8.75 -19.52
C VAL A 339 4.39 -7.90 -18.84
N SER A 340 4.05 -6.76 -18.25
CA SER A 340 4.97 -5.95 -17.45
C SER A 340 4.21 -5.02 -16.52
N ASP A 341 4.83 -4.62 -15.39
CA ASP A 341 4.36 -3.55 -14.50
C ASP A 341 5.20 -2.29 -14.79
N PRO A 342 4.60 -1.20 -15.29
CA PRO A 342 5.35 0.00 -15.66
C PRO A 342 6.09 0.62 -14.48
N ARG A 343 5.61 0.41 -13.26
CA ARG A 343 6.25 0.92 -12.04
C ARG A 343 7.54 0.16 -11.73
N ALA A 344 7.54 -1.17 -11.89
CA ALA A 344 8.74 -1.98 -11.74
C ALA A 344 9.79 -1.64 -12.81
N GLU A 345 9.36 -1.39 -14.04
CA GLU A 345 10.25 -0.96 -15.13
C GLU A 345 10.92 0.38 -14.83
N ILE A 346 10.16 1.34 -14.28
CA ILE A 346 10.71 2.64 -13.86
C ILE A 346 11.69 2.47 -12.71
N PHE A 347 11.34 1.74 -11.65
CA PHE A 347 12.26 1.47 -10.53
C PHE A 347 13.58 0.88 -11.02
N LYS A 348 13.53 -0.10 -11.90
CA LYS A 348 14.72 -0.81 -12.40
C LYS A 348 15.76 0.15 -13.02
N GLN A 349 15.33 1.23 -13.68
CA GLN A 349 16.24 2.21 -14.30
C GLN A 349 17.09 2.96 -13.28
N PHE A 350 16.62 3.12 -12.04
CA PHE A 350 17.30 3.87 -10.98
C PHE A 350 17.98 2.98 -9.95
N VAL A 351 17.55 1.73 -9.82
CA VAL A 351 18.10 0.77 -8.84
C VAL A 351 19.58 0.52 -9.10
N GLU A 352 19.98 0.38 -10.36
CA GLU A 352 21.38 0.14 -10.71
C GLU A 352 22.29 1.32 -10.30
N GLN A 353 21.82 2.55 -10.54
CA GLN A 353 22.58 3.75 -10.15
C GLN A 353 22.71 3.85 -8.63
N LEU A 354 21.62 3.60 -7.89
CA LEU A 354 21.62 3.61 -6.43
C LEU A 354 22.51 2.48 -5.87
N ALA A 355 22.46 1.28 -6.45
CA ALA A 355 23.30 0.16 -6.06
C ALA A 355 24.78 0.49 -6.17
N LYS A 356 25.21 1.16 -7.26
CA LYS A 356 26.58 1.65 -7.42
C LYS A 356 26.97 2.69 -6.37
N GLU A 357 26.09 3.66 -6.07
CA GLU A 357 26.36 4.67 -5.03
C GLU A 357 26.51 4.02 -3.64
N LYS A 358 25.76 2.95 -3.39
CA LYS A 358 25.73 2.24 -2.10
C LYS A 358 26.69 1.05 -2.02
N GLY A 359 27.41 0.70 -3.09
CA GLY A 359 28.29 -0.48 -3.13
C GLY A 359 27.54 -1.80 -2.98
N ARG A 360 26.32 -1.89 -3.56
CA ARG A 360 25.42 -3.06 -3.46
C ARG A 360 25.09 -3.66 -4.83
N GLU A 361 26.02 -3.59 -5.78
CA GLU A 361 25.85 -4.08 -7.15
C GLU A 361 25.60 -5.60 -7.21
N GLU A 362 26.26 -6.38 -6.36
CA GLU A 362 26.08 -7.83 -6.29
C GLU A 362 24.63 -8.19 -5.89
N GLU A 363 24.07 -7.45 -4.95
CA GLU A 363 22.69 -7.65 -4.53
C GLU A 363 21.69 -7.27 -5.64
N TYR A 364 21.94 -6.18 -6.35
CA TYR A 364 21.14 -5.82 -7.53
C TYR A 364 21.23 -6.89 -8.61
N ALA A 365 22.43 -7.46 -8.87
CA ALA A 365 22.62 -8.53 -9.82
C ALA A 365 21.79 -9.79 -9.48
N LEU A 366 21.72 -10.14 -8.18
CA LEU A 366 20.87 -11.24 -7.71
C LEU A 366 19.38 -10.96 -8.00
N TYR A 367 18.89 -9.75 -7.70
CA TYR A 367 17.51 -9.36 -8.01
C TYR A 367 17.23 -9.45 -9.52
N ALA A 368 18.14 -8.94 -10.35
CA ALA A 368 18.01 -9.02 -11.82
C ALA A 368 18.01 -10.46 -12.35
N MET A 369 18.81 -11.35 -11.74
CA MET A 369 18.82 -12.77 -12.05
C MET A 369 17.48 -13.43 -11.70
N VAL A 370 16.98 -13.21 -10.50
CA VAL A 370 15.67 -13.74 -10.07
C VAL A 370 14.53 -13.21 -10.95
N GLU A 371 14.53 -11.92 -11.30
CA GLU A 371 13.54 -11.34 -12.23
C GLU A 371 13.51 -12.08 -13.57
N ARG A 372 14.69 -12.45 -14.10
CA ARG A 372 14.83 -13.17 -15.38
C ARG A 372 14.39 -14.63 -15.28
N MET A 373 14.75 -15.32 -14.20
CA MET A 373 14.55 -16.77 -14.06
C MET A 373 13.17 -17.14 -13.52
N ALA A 374 12.62 -16.36 -12.58
CA ALA A 374 11.39 -16.72 -11.89
C ALA A 374 10.17 -16.94 -12.82
N PRO A 375 9.95 -16.17 -13.91
CA PRO A 375 8.86 -16.45 -14.85
C PRO A 375 8.93 -17.84 -15.48
N GLN A 376 10.12 -18.29 -15.84
CA GLN A 376 10.36 -19.62 -16.43
C GLN A 376 10.07 -20.72 -15.39
N VAL A 377 10.66 -20.63 -14.20
CA VAL A 377 10.47 -21.60 -13.11
C VAL A 377 9.00 -21.73 -12.72
N ILE A 378 8.28 -20.59 -12.61
CA ILE A 378 6.83 -20.58 -12.34
C ILE A 378 6.05 -21.24 -13.48
N GLY A 379 6.41 -20.95 -14.73
CA GLY A 379 5.77 -21.51 -15.93
C GLY A 379 5.88 -23.03 -15.97
N GLU A 380 7.06 -23.56 -15.76
CA GLU A 380 7.36 -24.99 -15.77
C GLU A 380 6.65 -25.75 -14.64
N LYS A 381 6.73 -25.23 -13.40
CA LYS A 381 6.14 -25.88 -12.20
C LYS A 381 4.63 -25.79 -12.13
N ARG A 382 4.03 -24.69 -12.56
CA ARG A 382 2.58 -24.42 -12.39
C ARG A 382 1.76 -24.55 -13.66
N LYS A 383 2.40 -24.79 -14.80
CA LYS A 383 1.75 -24.81 -16.12
C LYS A 383 0.94 -23.53 -16.40
N ILE A 384 1.44 -22.39 -15.90
CA ILE A 384 0.84 -21.08 -16.12
C ILE A 384 1.48 -20.48 -17.37
N TYR A 385 0.73 -20.45 -18.46
CA TYR A 385 1.17 -19.89 -19.75
C TYR A 385 0.84 -18.40 -19.90
N LYS A 386 0.16 -17.77 -18.91
CA LYS A 386 0.04 -16.31 -18.84
C LYS A 386 1.35 -15.77 -18.28
N GLY A 387 1.91 -14.74 -18.92
CA GLY A 387 3.14 -14.13 -18.50
C GLY A 387 3.12 -13.77 -17.00
N VAL A 388 4.22 -14.06 -16.31
CA VAL A 388 4.46 -13.69 -14.92
C VAL A 388 5.64 -12.73 -14.92
N ASN A 389 5.50 -11.56 -14.30
CA ASN A 389 6.54 -10.53 -14.27
C ASN A 389 6.72 -9.97 -12.89
N ALA A 390 7.87 -9.32 -12.67
CA ALA A 390 8.10 -8.51 -11.49
C ALA A 390 7.04 -7.39 -11.40
N ASN A 391 6.45 -7.24 -10.22
CA ASN A 391 5.56 -6.12 -9.90
C ASN A 391 6.33 -5.03 -9.12
N VAL A 392 5.67 -3.94 -8.77
CA VAL A 392 6.29 -2.81 -8.06
C VAL A 392 6.97 -3.22 -6.75
N ASP A 393 6.42 -4.22 -6.05
CA ASP A 393 6.94 -4.67 -4.76
C ASP A 393 8.28 -5.42 -4.88
N PHE A 394 8.60 -5.93 -6.07
CA PHE A 394 9.83 -6.66 -6.31
C PHE A 394 11.07 -5.79 -6.08
N TYR A 395 11.10 -4.57 -6.64
CA TYR A 395 12.23 -3.66 -6.52
C TYR A 395 12.09 -2.65 -5.38
N SER A 396 10.88 -2.29 -4.97
CA SER A 396 10.68 -1.23 -3.97
C SER A 396 11.32 -1.57 -2.62
N GLY A 397 11.30 -2.84 -2.19
CA GLY A 397 11.96 -3.27 -0.97
C GLY A 397 13.49 -3.14 -1.03
N LEU A 398 14.09 -3.48 -2.16
CA LEU A 398 15.53 -3.28 -2.39
C LEU A 398 15.89 -1.80 -2.34
N VAL A 399 15.14 -0.96 -3.06
CA VAL A 399 15.32 0.49 -3.04
C VAL A 399 15.26 1.04 -1.62
N TYR A 400 14.21 0.70 -0.87
CA TYR A 400 14.05 1.18 0.50
C TYR A 400 15.17 0.72 1.43
N SER A 401 15.68 -0.50 1.24
CA SER A 401 16.84 -0.98 2.00
C SER A 401 18.12 -0.22 1.65
N MET A 402 18.31 0.16 0.39
CA MET A 402 19.47 0.99 -0.04
C MET A 402 19.37 2.46 0.42
N LEU A 403 18.16 2.93 0.68
CA LEU A 403 17.90 4.23 1.31
C LEU A 403 18.00 4.18 2.84
N ASP A 404 18.42 3.06 3.41
CA ASP A 404 18.52 2.81 4.86
C ASP A 404 17.19 3.06 5.60
N LEU A 405 16.07 2.82 4.90
CA LEU A 405 14.75 2.94 5.49
C LEU A 405 14.42 1.69 6.31
N PRO A 406 13.92 1.85 7.54
CA PRO A 406 13.49 0.70 8.36
C PRO A 406 12.36 -0.08 7.68
N ALA A 407 12.44 -1.42 7.69
CA ALA A 407 11.43 -2.27 7.07
C ALA A 407 10.00 -2.04 7.63
N SER A 408 9.89 -1.61 8.89
CA SER A 408 8.61 -1.22 9.51
C SER A 408 7.95 0.01 8.86
N LEU A 409 8.71 0.79 8.09
CA LEU A 409 8.23 1.97 7.36
C LEU A 409 7.90 1.72 5.87
N TYR A 410 8.15 0.53 5.32
CA TYR A 410 7.89 0.25 3.89
C TYR A 410 6.41 0.43 3.53
N THR A 411 5.50 -0.22 4.25
CA THR A 411 4.06 -0.01 4.06
C THR A 411 3.59 1.41 4.43
N PRO A 412 4.06 2.04 5.52
CA PRO A 412 3.83 3.46 5.79
C PRO A 412 4.24 4.43 4.68
N ILE A 413 5.39 4.22 4.03
CA ILE A 413 5.83 5.03 2.89
C ILE A 413 4.85 4.88 1.71
N PHE A 414 4.42 3.65 1.44
CA PHE A 414 3.37 3.39 0.46
C PHE A 414 2.08 4.15 0.80
N ALA A 415 1.67 4.17 2.07
CA ALA A 415 0.49 4.89 2.53
C ALA A 415 0.66 6.42 2.43
N ALA A 416 1.87 6.95 2.71
CA ALA A 416 2.19 8.37 2.59
C ALA A 416 2.02 8.90 1.15
N ALA A 417 2.26 8.05 0.18
CA ALA A 417 1.96 8.35 -1.22
C ALA A 417 0.47 8.16 -1.54
N ARG A 418 -0.10 7.02 -1.15
CA ARG A 418 -1.45 6.59 -1.53
C ARG A 418 -2.55 7.48 -0.94
N ILE A 419 -2.29 8.21 0.13
CA ILE A 419 -3.28 9.15 0.71
C ILE A 419 -3.69 10.23 -0.30
N VAL A 420 -2.83 10.59 -1.25
CA VAL A 420 -3.16 11.49 -2.36
C VAL A 420 -4.26 10.89 -3.24
N GLY A 421 -4.06 9.64 -3.70
CA GLY A 421 -5.05 8.90 -4.49
C GLY A 421 -6.37 8.71 -3.74
N TRP A 422 -6.32 8.27 -2.48
CA TRP A 422 -7.54 8.14 -1.67
C TRP A 422 -8.28 9.46 -1.52
N SER A 423 -7.57 10.57 -1.35
CA SER A 423 -8.17 11.91 -1.26
C SER A 423 -8.86 12.30 -2.57
N ALA A 424 -8.22 12.06 -3.71
CA ALA A 424 -8.79 12.34 -5.02
C ALA A 424 -10.05 11.49 -5.28
N HIS A 425 -10.00 10.17 -4.99
CA HIS A 425 -11.15 9.28 -5.13
C HIS A 425 -12.29 9.64 -4.16
N ARG A 426 -11.99 10.07 -2.92
CA ARG A 426 -13.00 10.55 -2.00
C ARG A 426 -13.72 11.80 -2.51
N LEU A 427 -12.97 12.78 -3.03
CA LEU A 427 -13.54 14.00 -3.61
C LEU A 427 -14.42 13.68 -4.83
N GLU A 428 -13.98 12.75 -5.69
CA GLU A 428 -14.75 12.27 -6.84
C GLU A 428 -16.04 11.57 -6.40
N GLU A 429 -15.95 10.68 -5.40
CA GLU A 429 -17.10 9.96 -4.85
C GLU A 429 -18.15 10.92 -4.28
N LEU A 430 -17.74 11.88 -3.44
CA LEU A 430 -18.65 12.89 -2.84
C LEU A 430 -19.33 13.76 -3.90
N LYS A 431 -18.69 13.98 -5.05
CA LYS A 431 -19.25 14.78 -6.14
C LYS A 431 -20.29 14.04 -6.98
N ASN A 432 -20.12 12.71 -7.14
CA ASN A 432 -20.82 11.95 -8.18
C ASN A 432 -21.79 10.90 -7.64
N VAL A 433 -21.67 10.49 -6.37
CA VAL A 433 -22.46 9.37 -5.83
C VAL A 433 -23.55 9.86 -4.88
N ASP A 434 -24.75 9.36 -5.11
CA ASP A 434 -25.97 9.62 -4.31
C ASP A 434 -26.46 8.37 -3.56
N LYS A 435 -25.78 7.22 -3.73
CA LYS A 435 -26.20 5.93 -3.19
C LYS A 435 -25.09 5.24 -2.41
N ILE A 436 -25.45 4.66 -1.28
CA ILE A 436 -24.55 3.80 -0.50
C ILE A 436 -24.19 2.55 -1.31
N ILE A 437 -22.91 2.20 -1.36
CA ILE A 437 -22.42 0.96 -1.99
C ILE A 437 -22.85 -0.23 -1.13
N ARG A 438 -23.80 -1.03 -1.65
CA ARG A 438 -24.40 -2.14 -0.94
C ARG A 438 -24.58 -3.36 -1.85
N PRO A 439 -23.59 -4.24 -1.95
CA PRO A 439 -23.74 -5.49 -2.70
C PRO A 439 -24.76 -6.44 -2.05
N ALA A 440 -25.34 -7.33 -2.85
CA ALA A 440 -26.25 -8.37 -2.38
C ALA A 440 -25.48 -9.57 -1.82
N TYR A 441 -26.03 -10.18 -0.75
CA TYR A 441 -25.57 -11.46 -0.22
C TYR A 441 -26.70 -12.47 -0.21
N LYS A 442 -26.44 -13.72 -0.65
CA LYS A 442 -27.41 -14.80 -0.65
C LYS A 442 -27.40 -15.49 0.72
N PRO A 443 -28.52 -15.44 1.50
CA PRO A 443 -28.63 -16.19 2.73
C PRO A 443 -28.74 -17.71 2.43
N LEU A 444 -28.03 -18.51 3.22
CA LEU A 444 -28.02 -19.98 3.11
C LEU A 444 -28.77 -20.67 4.27
N SER A 445 -28.87 -20.01 5.43
CA SER A 445 -29.58 -20.54 6.58
C SER A 445 -31.09 -20.60 6.29
N PRO A 446 -31.76 -21.72 6.59
CA PRO A 446 -33.21 -21.78 6.51
C PRO A 446 -33.87 -20.85 7.55
N TYR A 447 -35.09 -20.39 7.25
CA TYR A 447 -35.88 -19.70 8.25
C TYR A 447 -36.23 -20.66 9.38
N ARG A 448 -36.14 -20.20 10.62
CA ARG A 448 -36.42 -20.97 11.83
C ARG A 448 -37.31 -20.17 12.77
N GLU A 449 -38.22 -20.83 13.47
CA GLU A 449 -38.94 -20.20 14.54
C GLU A 449 -38.07 -20.08 15.80
N TYR A 450 -38.39 -19.11 16.62
CA TYR A 450 -37.70 -18.94 17.90
C TYR A 450 -38.14 -20.04 18.86
N VAL A 451 -37.17 -20.78 19.38
CA VAL A 451 -37.39 -21.82 20.41
C VAL A 451 -37.11 -21.17 21.77
N LYS A 452 -38.03 -21.34 22.74
CA LYS A 452 -37.84 -20.82 24.10
C LYS A 452 -36.65 -21.51 24.78
N MET A 453 -36.05 -20.85 25.77
CA MET A 453 -34.86 -21.37 26.46
C MET A 453 -35.10 -22.73 27.11
N GLU A 454 -36.28 -22.94 27.65
CA GLU A 454 -36.71 -24.16 28.31
C GLU A 454 -36.94 -25.35 27.35
N ASP A 455 -37.04 -25.07 26.05
CA ASP A 455 -37.32 -26.07 24.98
C ASP A 455 -36.09 -26.32 24.08
N ARG A 456 -34.92 -25.83 24.44
CA ARG A 456 -33.66 -25.99 23.66
C ARG A 456 -32.85 -27.17 24.05
#